data_89bd13bbfdbebc6b792326a5bdff5466
#
_entry.id   89bd13bbfdbebc6b792326a5bdff5466
#
_cell.length_a   1.000
_cell.length_b   1.000
_cell.length_c   1.000
_cell.angle_alpha   90.00
_cell.angle_beta   90.00
_cell.angle_gamma   90.00
#
_symmetry.space_group_name_H-M   'P 1'
#
loop_
_entity.id
_entity.type
_entity.pdbx_description
1 polymer ?
#
loop_
_entity_poly.entity_id
_entity_poly.type
_entity_poly.pdbx_seq_one_letter_code
_entity_poly.pdbx_strand_id
1 'polypeptide(L)'
;MKHLMSGNEATARGVYEAGIKVCSAYPGTPSTEILENLPQYGKDVYCEWAPNEKVATEVAYGASVAGSRAFCTMKMVGLNVAADPLFTAGYMGVNGAYVVVTADDPSCHSSQNEQDNRHYARAAKIAMVEPSDAQECKDFVRLACEISEEFDTPVLYRTTTRVCHSKGLVEFGERTEHEAPAYARNTRKFICTPANAYLNHPIVEERLVKLAEYGCTRAVENGLNKVELGDGKVGVITASISYQYAKEVFPEGTSFLKLGLTYPLPMDLIRDFAAKVEKLYVIEELDPFMEDQIKAAGIDCVGKELTGKLYELNTELVRERVLGIKADYKTVDEVKVAKRPPALCPGCPHRGFFYTLSKNKSYVVTGDIGCYTLGSAAPLNCMDVCICMGGGFSAGMGMAKSFQREGVTDKVVFGVMGDSTFFHSGMTGAAEIIYNNGRMIPCVLDNRITGMTGHQENPGTGFTLMGEPAPMISVEKVLEAYGFAPVFTVDPQDLTAMKKTVDEAVAALNEGKHPAIVTRRPCLLIKRVKQDLGMCVVNTDKCKSCKSCLKVGCPAISMENGKAVIDRTQCVGCTVCAQACPFDAIEKEEK
;
A
#
# COMPACT_ATOMS: atom_id res chain seq x y z
N MET A 1 1.52 1.97 32.73
CA MET A 1 2.69 2.75 32.24
C MET A 1 2.38 3.18 30.81
N LYS A 2 2.64 4.46 30.46
CA LYS A 2 2.40 4.97 29.11
C LYS A 2 3.64 4.81 28.25
N HIS A 3 3.44 4.36 27.00
CA HIS A 3 4.49 4.15 26.02
C HIS A 3 4.25 5.09 24.83
N LEU A 4 5.31 5.68 24.28
CA LEU A 4 5.22 6.51 23.07
C LEU A 4 5.24 5.60 21.84
N MET A 5 4.11 5.54 21.13
CA MET A 5 3.92 4.63 19.98
C MET A 5 3.29 5.37 18.79
N SER A 6 3.61 4.94 17.58
CA SER A 6 2.85 5.29 16.39
C SER A 6 1.50 4.55 16.37
N GLY A 7 0.56 4.99 15.55
CA GLY A 7 -0.71 4.28 15.37
C GLY A 7 -0.51 2.83 14.90
N ASN A 8 0.47 2.58 14.02
CA ASN A 8 0.80 1.22 13.57
C ASN A 8 1.34 0.33 14.70
N GLU A 9 2.30 0.83 15.50
CA GLU A 9 2.81 0.13 16.68
C GLU A 9 1.70 -0.15 17.70
N ALA A 10 0.83 0.83 17.92
CA ALA A 10 -0.30 0.71 18.83
C ALA A 10 -1.35 -0.30 18.33
N THR A 11 -1.65 -0.31 17.02
CA THR A 11 -2.54 -1.32 16.42
C THR A 11 -1.97 -2.73 16.60
N ALA A 12 -0.67 -2.94 16.34
CA ALA A 12 -0.01 -4.22 16.59
C ALA A 12 -0.11 -4.65 18.07
N ARG A 13 0.03 -3.70 19.00
CA ARG A 13 -0.20 -3.96 20.43
C ARG A 13 -1.66 -4.34 20.70
N GLY A 14 -2.61 -3.69 20.07
CA GLY A 14 -4.04 -4.03 20.15
C GLY A 14 -4.35 -5.43 19.64
N VAL A 15 -3.71 -5.86 18.54
CA VAL A 15 -3.80 -7.23 18.01
C VAL A 15 -3.37 -8.26 19.05
N TYR A 16 -2.25 -8.00 19.72
CA TYR A 16 -1.78 -8.86 20.81
C TYR A 16 -2.78 -8.89 21.99
N GLU A 17 -3.20 -7.71 22.47
CA GLU A 17 -4.10 -7.60 23.64
C GLU A 17 -5.49 -8.21 23.35
N ALA A 18 -5.99 -8.11 22.12
CA ALA A 18 -7.27 -8.68 21.70
C ALA A 18 -7.27 -10.22 21.56
N GLY A 19 -6.16 -10.91 21.80
CA GLY A 19 -6.08 -12.36 21.66
C GLY A 19 -6.16 -12.87 20.23
N ILE A 20 -5.84 -12.04 19.25
CA ILE A 20 -5.75 -12.45 17.84
C ILE A 20 -4.58 -13.42 17.68
N LYS A 21 -4.79 -14.49 16.90
CA LYS A 21 -3.81 -15.58 16.74
C LYS A 21 -3.23 -15.69 15.34
N VAL A 22 -3.95 -15.24 14.31
CA VAL A 22 -3.52 -15.35 12.91
C VAL A 22 -3.61 -14.00 12.22
N CYS A 23 -2.48 -13.54 11.68
CA CYS A 23 -2.38 -12.28 10.96
C CYS A 23 -1.71 -12.52 9.60
N SER A 24 -2.31 -11.98 8.53
CA SER A 24 -1.76 -12.06 7.19
C SER A 24 -1.84 -10.69 6.51
N ALA A 25 -0.86 -10.33 5.68
CA ALA A 25 -0.86 -9.07 4.96
C ALA A 25 -0.03 -9.13 3.67
N TYR A 26 -0.26 -8.14 2.81
CA TYR A 26 0.73 -7.75 1.79
C TYR A 26 1.29 -6.36 2.15
N PRO A 27 2.61 -6.13 2.00
CA PRO A 27 3.23 -4.86 2.38
C PRO A 27 2.67 -3.67 1.61
N GLY A 28 2.20 -2.64 2.30
CA GLY A 28 1.64 -1.44 1.68
C GLY A 28 1.62 -0.25 2.65
N THR A 29 2.46 0.78 2.40
CA THR A 29 2.46 2.03 3.18
C THR A 29 1.12 2.75 3.01
N PRO A 30 0.43 3.15 4.11
CA PRO A 30 0.99 3.40 5.45
C PRO A 30 0.78 2.29 6.49
N SER A 31 0.28 1.09 6.17
CA SER A 31 -0.06 0.05 7.16
C SER A 31 1.01 -1.03 7.36
N THR A 32 2.10 -1.02 6.61
CA THR A 32 3.13 -2.09 6.62
C THR A 32 3.66 -2.39 8.03
N GLU A 33 3.95 -1.36 8.81
CA GLU A 33 4.56 -1.47 10.12
C GLU A 33 3.67 -2.15 11.16
N ILE A 34 2.34 -2.26 10.92
CA ILE A 34 1.46 -3.02 11.80
C ILE A 34 1.96 -4.47 11.88
N LEU A 35 2.14 -5.11 10.71
CA LEU A 35 2.56 -6.50 10.68
C LEU A 35 4.03 -6.69 11.06
N GLU A 36 4.90 -5.73 10.74
CA GLU A 36 6.33 -5.75 11.12
C GLU A 36 6.55 -5.73 12.63
N ASN A 37 5.59 -5.20 13.39
CA ASN A 37 5.64 -5.16 14.84
C ASN A 37 5.08 -6.41 15.53
N LEU A 38 4.43 -7.33 14.81
CA LEU A 38 3.83 -8.53 15.41
C LEU A 38 4.83 -9.64 15.76
N PRO A 39 5.93 -9.89 15.01
CA PRO A 39 6.89 -10.95 15.35
C PRO A 39 7.46 -10.86 16.75
N GLN A 40 7.49 -9.67 17.38
CA GLN A 40 7.93 -9.51 18.77
C GLN A 40 7.07 -10.28 19.79
N TYR A 41 5.82 -10.59 19.43
CA TYR A 41 4.89 -11.35 20.28
C TYR A 41 5.01 -12.88 20.07
N GLY A 42 5.91 -13.32 19.23
CA GLY A 42 6.43 -14.67 19.09
C GLY A 42 5.36 -15.75 18.96
N LYS A 43 5.17 -16.55 20.03
CA LYS A 43 4.30 -17.73 20.02
C LYS A 43 2.81 -17.42 20.11
N ASP A 44 2.46 -16.22 20.55
CA ASP A 44 1.06 -15.84 20.79
C ASP A 44 0.34 -15.41 19.52
N VAL A 45 1.10 -14.92 18.53
CA VAL A 45 0.57 -14.41 17.27
C VAL A 45 1.37 -15.00 16.09
N TYR A 46 0.73 -15.77 15.24
CA TYR A 46 1.28 -16.13 13.93
C TYR A 46 1.06 -14.99 12.95
N CYS A 47 2.10 -14.59 12.23
CA CYS A 47 2.00 -13.56 11.20
C CYS A 47 2.82 -13.91 9.96
N GLU A 48 2.29 -13.52 8.79
CA GLU A 48 2.91 -13.84 7.51
C GLU A 48 2.76 -12.71 6.47
N TRP A 49 3.73 -12.62 5.55
CA TRP A 49 3.54 -11.91 4.30
C TRP A 49 2.94 -12.84 3.26
N ALA A 50 1.71 -12.55 2.86
CA ALA A 50 1.07 -13.21 1.72
C ALA A 50 1.60 -12.65 0.38
N PRO A 51 1.49 -13.39 -0.73
CA PRO A 51 1.93 -12.89 -2.03
C PRO A 51 1.09 -11.71 -2.56
N ASN A 52 -0.17 -11.57 -2.15
CA ASN A 52 -1.03 -10.42 -2.42
C ASN A 52 -2.15 -10.28 -1.38
N GLU A 53 -2.90 -9.18 -1.46
CA GLU A 53 -3.95 -8.84 -0.49
C GLU A 53 -5.16 -9.79 -0.57
N LYS A 54 -5.49 -10.33 -1.76
CA LYS A 54 -6.54 -11.33 -1.89
C LYS A 54 -6.20 -12.58 -1.07
N VAL A 55 -4.99 -13.12 -1.25
CA VAL A 55 -4.51 -14.29 -0.49
C VAL A 55 -4.43 -13.98 1.01
N ALA A 56 -3.92 -12.80 1.39
CA ALA A 56 -3.88 -12.38 2.79
C ALA A 56 -5.27 -12.39 3.43
N THR A 57 -6.27 -11.85 2.73
CA THR A 57 -7.68 -11.82 3.15
C THR A 57 -8.25 -13.23 3.30
N GLU A 58 -7.97 -14.11 2.33
CA GLU A 58 -8.44 -15.50 2.33
C GLU A 58 -7.81 -16.32 3.45
N VAL A 59 -6.50 -16.15 3.73
CA VAL A 59 -5.82 -16.83 4.85
C VAL A 59 -6.42 -16.40 6.19
N ALA A 60 -6.56 -15.10 6.42
CA ALA A 60 -7.15 -14.59 7.65
C ALA A 60 -8.62 -15.02 7.79
N TYR A 61 -9.40 -14.98 6.73
CA TYR A 61 -10.78 -15.47 6.76
C TYR A 61 -10.88 -16.97 7.03
N GLY A 62 -10.00 -17.77 6.43
CA GLY A 62 -9.91 -19.20 6.72
C GLY A 62 -9.64 -19.49 8.20
N ALA A 63 -8.76 -18.70 8.84
CA ALA A 63 -8.51 -18.79 10.27
C ALA A 63 -9.75 -18.41 11.11
N SER A 64 -10.50 -17.37 10.70
CA SER A 64 -11.78 -16.99 11.30
C SER A 64 -12.82 -18.12 11.20
N VAL A 65 -12.97 -18.73 10.03
CA VAL A 65 -13.87 -19.88 9.83
C VAL A 65 -13.50 -21.06 10.74
N ALA A 66 -12.20 -21.26 10.99
CA ALA A 66 -11.71 -22.26 11.93
C ALA A 66 -11.96 -21.91 13.42
N GLY A 67 -12.43 -20.69 13.72
CA GLY A 67 -12.77 -20.21 15.06
C GLY A 67 -11.73 -19.29 15.71
N SER A 68 -10.59 -19.06 15.10
CA SER A 68 -9.59 -18.13 15.63
C SER A 68 -9.96 -16.68 15.35
N ARG A 69 -9.63 -15.75 16.26
CA ARG A 69 -9.59 -14.34 15.93
C ARG A 69 -8.50 -14.09 14.90
N ALA A 70 -8.83 -13.45 13.79
CA ALA A 70 -7.97 -13.26 12.64
C ALA A 70 -7.91 -11.79 12.20
N PHE A 71 -6.78 -11.40 11.64
CA PHE A 71 -6.48 -10.01 11.29
C PHE A 71 -5.77 -9.94 9.94
N CYS A 72 -6.21 -9.03 9.09
CA CYS A 72 -5.58 -8.78 7.79
C CYS A 72 -5.28 -7.30 7.64
N THR A 73 -4.11 -6.94 7.10
CA THR A 73 -3.78 -5.53 6.87
C THR A 73 -3.37 -5.25 5.43
N MET A 74 -3.77 -4.10 4.94
CA MET A 74 -3.42 -3.64 3.59
C MET A 74 -3.55 -2.13 3.45
N LYS A 75 -2.89 -1.60 2.45
CA LYS A 75 -3.10 -0.26 1.94
C LYS A 75 -4.46 -0.15 1.22
N MET A 76 -4.95 1.08 1.05
CA MET A 76 -6.24 1.35 0.39
C MET A 76 -6.39 0.67 -0.98
N VAL A 77 -5.37 0.72 -1.84
CA VAL A 77 -5.42 0.06 -3.16
C VAL A 77 -5.37 -1.45 -3.08
N GLY A 78 -4.83 -2.01 -1.99
CA GLY A 78 -4.86 -3.44 -1.70
C GLY A 78 -6.29 -3.94 -1.44
N LEU A 79 -7.15 -3.09 -0.87
CA LEU A 79 -8.55 -3.44 -0.68
C LEU A 79 -9.28 -3.67 -2.03
N ASN A 80 -8.85 -3.00 -3.10
CA ASN A 80 -9.38 -3.27 -4.44
C ASN A 80 -9.06 -4.70 -4.89
N VAL A 81 -7.88 -5.23 -4.53
CA VAL A 81 -7.46 -6.61 -4.82
C VAL A 81 -8.19 -7.62 -3.92
N ALA A 82 -8.45 -7.25 -2.67
CA ALA A 82 -9.14 -8.08 -1.66
C ALA A 82 -10.67 -7.96 -1.70
N ALA A 83 -11.25 -7.17 -2.60
CA ALA A 83 -12.67 -6.87 -2.60
C ALA A 83 -13.55 -8.12 -2.73
N ASP A 84 -13.25 -9.05 -3.63
CA ASP A 84 -14.06 -10.24 -3.88
C ASP A 84 -14.23 -11.11 -2.61
N PRO A 85 -13.15 -11.57 -1.92
CA PRO A 85 -13.32 -12.31 -0.68
C PRO A 85 -13.95 -11.48 0.44
N LEU A 86 -13.71 -10.17 0.53
CA LEU A 86 -14.31 -9.31 1.55
C LEU A 86 -15.84 -9.22 1.39
N PHE A 87 -16.33 -8.97 0.19
CA PHE A 87 -17.77 -8.91 -0.09
C PHE A 87 -18.47 -10.23 0.21
N THR A 88 -17.85 -11.34 -0.18
CA THR A 88 -18.37 -12.67 0.07
C THR A 88 -18.39 -13.00 1.57
N ALA A 89 -17.33 -12.66 2.32
CA ALA A 89 -17.27 -12.82 3.76
C ALA A 89 -18.35 -12.00 4.48
N GLY A 90 -18.71 -10.83 3.98
CA GLY A 90 -19.82 -10.01 4.48
C GLY A 90 -21.16 -10.73 4.45
N TYR A 91 -21.39 -11.60 3.47
CA TYR A 91 -22.59 -12.44 3.37
C TYR A 91 -22.52 -13.72 4.23
N MET A 92 -21.34 -14.31 4.36
CA MET A 92 -21.16 -15.58 5.08
C MET A 92 -21.04 -15.40 6.60
N GLY A 93 -20.57 -14.24 7.05
CA GLY A 93 -20.25 -14.00 8.46
C GLY A 93 -18.94 -14.66 8.90
N VAL A 94 -18.76 -14.82 10.20
CA VAL A 94 -17.52 -15.27 10.84
C VAL A 94 -17.77 -16.41 11.82
N ASN A 95 -16.71 -17.05 12.33
CA ASN A 95 -16.79 -17.99 13.45
C ASN A 95 -15.91 -17.53 14.63
N GLY A 96 -14.68 -17.10 14.36
CA GLY A 96 -13.92 -16.19 15.23
C GLY A 96 -13.88 -14.81 14.58
N ALA A 97 -13.53 -13.77 15.34
CA ALA A 97 -13.49 -12.41 14.81
C ALA A 97 -12.62 -12.29 13.55
N TYR A 98 -13.09 -11.47 12.61
CA TYR A 98 -12.35 -11.14 11.39
C TYR A 98 -12.28 -9.64 11.20
N VAL A 99 -11.09 -9.08 11.38
CA VAL A 99 -10.83 -7.65 11.26
C VAL A 99 -9.90 -7.40 10.07
N VAL A 100 -10.32 -6.52 9.17
CA VAL A 100 -9.58 -6.13 7.97
C VAL A 100 -9.18 -4.67 8.08
N VAL A 101 -7.89 -4.39 8.21
CA VAL A 101 -7.36 -3.03 8.19
C VAL A 101 -7.21 -2.55 6.77
N THR A 102 -7.74 -1.37 6.49
CA THR A 102 -7.44 -0.59 5.29
C THR A 102 -6.86 0.76 5.69
N ALA A 103 -5.72 1.12 5.11
CA ALA A 103 -5.07 2.38 5.40
C ALA A 103 -5.15 3.31 4.18
N ASP A 104 -5.96 4.37 4.32
CA ASP A 104 -6.13 5.38 3.29
C ASP A 104 -4.97 6.39 3.31
N ASP A 105 -4.69 6.99 2.16
CA ASP A 105 -3.58 7.91 1.97
C ASP A 105 -4.05 9.25 1.36
N PRO A 106 -4.80 10.07 2.14
CA PRO A 106 -5.14 11.42 1.71
C PRO A 106 -3.90 12.21 1.30
N SER A 107 -3.97 12.99 0.23
CA SER A 107 -2.83 13.66 -0.44
C SER A 107 -1.89 12.75 -1.24
N CYS A 108 -2.19 11.47 -1.40
CA CYS A 108 -1.39 10.55 -2.22
C CYS A 108 0.12 10.54 -1.87
N HIS A 109 0.49 10.61 -0.59
CA HIS A 109 1.90 10.69 -0.16
C HIS A 109 2.75 9.54 -0.70
N SER A 110 2.16 8.34 -0.81
CA SER A 110 2.82 7.15 -1.34
C SER A 110 1.91 6.32 -2.25
N SER A 111 0.88 6.93 -2.86
CA SER A 111 -0.17 6.23 -3.59
C SER A 111 -0.33 6.73 -5.01
N GLN A 112 -0.82 5.88 -5.91
CA GLN A 112 -1.08 6.19 -7.31
C GLN A 112 -2.44 6.84 -7.56
N ASN A 113 -3.31 6.88 -6.58
CA ASN A 113 -4.58 7.60 -6.58
C ASN A 113 -4.97 8.00 -5.15
N GLU A 114 -6.01 8.78 -5.01
CA GLU A 114 -6.66 9.09 -3.74
C GLU A 114 -8.04 8.43 -3.78
N GLN A 115 -8.31 7.54 -2.80
CA GLN A 115 -9.61 6.86 -2.69
C GLN A 115 -10.07 6.79 -1.25
N ASP A 116 -11.39 6.76 -1.06
CA ASP A 116 -12.05 6.69 0.24
C ASP A 116 -12.61 5.29 0.47
N ASN A 117 -11.91 4.50 1.26
CA ASN A 117 -12.30 3.11 1.49
C ASN A 117 -13.51 2.94 2.42
N ARG A 118 -14.06 4.03 2.97
CA ARG A 118 -15.34 4.00 3.69
C ARG A 118 -16.48 3.50 2.78
N HIS A 119 -16.41 3.77 1.49
CA HIS A 119 -17.36 3.26 0.51
C HIS A 119 -17.35 1.74 0.39
N TYR A 120 -16.22 1.07 0.66
CA TYR A 120 -16.17 -0.40 0.67
C TYR A 120 -17.00 -1.00 1.80
N ALA A 121 -16.96 -0.43 3.01
CA ALA A 121 -17.79 -0.90 4.13
C ALA A 121 -19.28 -0.81 3.78
N ARG A 122 -19.69 0.31 3.15
CA ARG A 122 -21.07 0.51 2.69
C ARG A 122 -21.47 -0.47 1.60
N ALA A 123 -20.61 -0.67 0.61
CA ALA A 123 -20.89 -1.56 -0.51
C ALA A 123 -20.91 -3.04 -0.10
N ALA A 124 -19.98 -3.46 0.77
CA ALA A 124 -19.90 -4.82 1.31
C ALA A 124 -20.89 -5.08 2.46
N LYS A 125 -21.57 -4.03 2.97
CA LYS A 125 -22.54 -4.12 4.08
C LYS A 125 -21.92 -4.71 5.36
N ILE A 126 -20.74 -4.27 5.71
CA ILE A 126 -19.97 -4.69 6.90
C ILE A 126 -19.71 -3.51 7.83
N ALA A 127 -19.53 -3.80 9.13
CA ALA A 127 -19.20 -2.76 10.09
C ALA A 127 -17.86 -2.08 9.79
N MET A 128 -17.74 -0.76 10.09
CA MET A 128 -16.48 -0.03 9.97
C MET A 128 -16.18 0.75 11.23
N VAL A 129 -14.91 0.65 11.66
CA VAL A 129 -14.36 1.30 12.85
C VAL A 129 -13.18 2.17 12.46
N GLU A 130 -13.14 3.41 12.98
CA GLU A 130 -12.08 4.37 12.69
C GLU A 130 -11.49 4.98 13.98
N PRO A 131 -10.24 4.67 14.34
CA PRO A 131 -9.54 5.33 15.45
C PRO A 131 -9.08 6.74 15.08
N SER A 132 -8.93 7.60 16.08
CA SER A 132 -8.49 8.99 15.91
C SER A 132 -7.08 9.28 16.43
N ASP A 133 -6.49 8.38 17.21
CA ASP A 133 -5.15 8.50 17.78
C ASP A 133 -4.54 7.13 18.11
N ALA A 134 -3.31 7.13 18.61
CA ALA A 134 -2.58 5.91 18.93
C ALA A 134 -3.23 5.08 20.06
N GLN A 135 -3.86 5.70 21.06
CA GLN A 135 -4.56 4.94 22.10
C GLN A 135 -5.77 4.20 21.51
N GLU A 136 -6.56 4.88 20.71
CA GLU A 136 -7.71 4.27 20.04
C GLU A 136 -7.28 3.23 19.00
N CYS A 137 -6.12 3.43 18.34
CA CYS A 137 -5.54 2.40 17.47
C CYS A 137 -5.32 1.07 18.20
N LYS A 138 -4.96 1.10 19.47
CA LYS A 138 -4.84 -0.10 20.29
C LYS A 138 -6.21 -0.62 20.78
N ASP A 139 -7.01 0.25 21.37
CA ASP A 139 -8.23 -0.15 22.08
C ASP A 139 -9.33 -0.63 21.13
N PHE A 140 -9.45 -0.01 19.95
CA PHE A 140 -10.49 -0.32 18.98
C PHE A 140 -10.29 -1.67 18.27
N VAL A 141 -9.08 -2.24 18.29
CA VAL A 141 -8.87 -3.61 17.77
C VAL A 141 -9.69 -4.62 18.56
N ARG A 142 -9.72 -4.50 19.91
CA ARG A 142 -10.51 -5.37 20.77
C ARG A 142 -12.01 -5.16 20.51
N LEU A 143 -12.46 -3.90 20.44
CA LEU A 143 -13.86 -3.57 20.15
C LEU A 143 -14.29 -4.08 18.76
N ALA A 144 -13.41 -4.00 17.76
CA ALA A 144 -13.66 -4.55 16.43
C ALA A 144 -13.83 -6.06 16.45
N CYS A 145 -13.04 -6.79 17.26
CA CYS A 145 -13.23 -8.23 17.45
C CYS A 145 -14.58 -8.55 18.11
N GLU A 146 -14.95 -7.82 19.17
CA GLU A 146 -16.22 -7.98 19.86
C GLU A 146 -17.41 -7.72 18.92
N ILE A 147 -17.36 -6.65 18.11
CA ILE A 147 -18.37 -6.35 17.08
C ILE A 147 -18.44 -7.49 16.05
N SER A 148 -17.29 -7.95 15.57
CA SER A 148 -17.23 -9.02 14.57
C SER A 148 -17.91 -10.29 15.06
N GLU A 149 -17.62 -10.72 16.28
CA GLU A 149 -18.18 -11.95 16.89
C GLU A 149 -19.66 -11.79 17.21
N GLU A 150 -20.06 -10.70 17.82
CA GLU A 150 -21.45 -10.47 18.24
C GLU A 150 -22.41 -10.32 17.05
N PHE A 151 -22.00 -9.57 16.03
CA PHE A 151 -22.85 -9.28 14.88
C PHE A 151 -22.60 -10.21 13.68
N ASP A 152 -21.75 -11.23 13.83
CA ASP A 152 -21.45 -12.20 12.78
C ASP A 152 -21.04 -11.55 11.46
N THR A 153 -20.03 -10.66 11.50
CA THR A 153 -19.63 -9.85 10.36
C THR A 153 -18.13 -9.59 10.35
N PRO A 154 -17.47 -9.51 9.19
CA PRO A 154 -16.19 -8.84 9.09
C PRO A 154 -16.29 -7.39 9.58
N VAL A 155 -15.21 -6.87 10.17
CA VAL A 155 -15.12 -5.46 10.52
C VAL A 155 -14.00 -4.81 9.71
N LEU A 156 -14.33 -3.78 8.95
CA LEU A 156 -13.34 -2.93 8.30
C LEU A 156 -12.78 -1.94 9.33
N TYR A 157 -11.51 -2.04 9.61
CA TYR A 157 -10.79 -1.14 10.51
C TYR A 157 -10.00 -0.14 9.68
N ARG A 158 -10.52 1.10 9.57
CA ARG A 158 -9.96 2.11 8.69
C ARG A 158 -9.04 3.06 9.44
N THR A 159 -7.84 3.23 8.90
CA THR A 159 -6.87 4.24 9.34
C THR A 159 -6.49 5.17 8.18
N THR A 160 -5.76 6.24 8.47
CA THR A 160 -5.17 7.13 7.48
C THR A 160 -3.68 7.29 7.74
N THR A 161 -2.93 7.79 6.76
CA THR A 161 -1.48 8.01 6.87
C THR A 161 -1.11 8.76 8.15
N ARG A 162 -1.88 9.78 8.54
CA ARG A 162 -1.61 10.55 9.75
C ARG A 162 -1.85 9.75 11.03
N VAL A 163 -2.94 9.00 11.10
CA VAL A 163 -3.21 8.10 12.24
C VAL A 163 -2.13 7.03 12.35
N CYS A 164 -1.75 6.40 11.22
CA CYS A 164 -0.74 5.35 11.20
C CYS A 164 0.62 5.79 11.78
N HIS A 165 1.07 7.00 11.41
CA HIS A 165 2.44 7.44 11.66
C HIS A 165 2.57 8.49 12.78
N SER A 166 1.49 9.12 13.22
CA SER A 166 1.53 10.04 14.37
C SER A 166 1.79 9.27 15.66
N LYS A 167 2.64 9.83 16.52
CA LYS A 167 2.97 9.23 17.82
C LYS A 167 2.12 9.81 18.94
N GLY A 168 1.64 8.92 19.80
CA GLY A 168 0.87 9.25 21.00
C GLY A 168 1.30 8.40 22.19
N LEU A 169 0.82 8.78 23.37
CA LEU A 169 1.02 8.03 24.59
C LEU A 169 -0.04 6.94 24.71
N VAL A 170 0.38 5.68 24.79
CA VAL A 170 -0.49 4.50 24.81
C VAL A 170 -0.34 3.77 26.14
N GLU A 171 -1.45 3.52 26.81
CA GLU A 171 -1.51 2.65 27.98
C GLU A 171 -1.74 1.21 27.55
N PHE A 172 -0.92 0.30 28.04
CA PHE A 172 -1.05 -1.14 27.77
C PHE A 172 -2.09 -1.76 28.68
N GLY A 173 -2.89 -2.65 28.06
CA GLY A 173 -3.74 -3.60 28.75
C GLY A 173 -3.09 -4.98 28.82
N GLU A 174 -3.81 -5.91 29.45
CA GLU A 174 -3.44 -7.32 29.45
C GLU A 174 -4.02 -8.01 28.21
N ARG A 175 -3.36 -9.08 27.77
CA ARG A 175 -3.86 -9.93 26.70
C ARG A 175 -5.11 -10.68 27.18
N THR A 176 -6.17 -10.59 26.39
CA THR A 176 -7.36 -11.40 26.59
C THR A 176 -7.22 -12.68 25.76
N GLU A 177 -7.20 -13.83 26.41
CA GLU A 177 -7.19 -15.10 25.69
C GLU A 177 -8.57 -15.37 25.09
N HIS A 178 -8.58 -15.73 23.82
CA HIS A 178 -9.77 -16.14 23.10
C HIS A 178 -9.74 -17.66 22.93
N GLU A 179 -10.73 -18.35 23.52
CA GLU A 179 -10.94 -19.76 23.28
C GLU A 179 -11.74 -19.94 21.99
N ALA A 180 -11.06 -20.42 20.96
CA ALA A 180 -11.72 -20.71 19.69
C ALA A 180 -12.81 -21.78 19.90
N PRO A 181 -14.03 -21.56 19.38
CA PRO A 181 -15.07 -22.59 19.43
C PRO A 181 -14.60 -23.85 18.67
N ALA A 182 -15.02 -25.03 19.14
CA ALA A 182 -14.70 -26.27 18.45
C ALA A 182 -15.17 -26.19 16.99
N TYR A 183 -14.32 -26.57 16.07
CA TYR A 183 -14.66 -26.54 14.65
C TYR A 183 -15.84 -27.49 14.37
N ALA A 184 -16.90 -26.94 13.79
CA ALA A 184 -18.06 -27.70 13.31
C ALA A 184 -18.34 -27.29 11.85
N ARG A 185 -18.48 -28.30 10.98
CA ARG A 185 -18.84 -28.08 9.59
C ARG A 185 -20.22 -27.41 9.48
N ASN A 186 -20.25 -26.25 8.85
CA ASN A 186 -21.50 -25.52 8.57
C ASN A 186 -21.57 -25.11 7.09
N THR A 187 -22.03 -26.04 6.24
CA THR A 187 -22.12 -25.81 4.79
C THR A 187 -23.17 -24.76 4.45
N ARG A 188 -24.21 -24.62 5.28
CA ARG A 188 -25.23 -23.57 5.07
C ARG A 188 -24.65 -22.18 5.24
N LYS A 189 -23.76 -21.99 6.22
CA LYS A 189 -23.14 -20.68 6.53
C LYS A 189 -21.97 -20.38 5.58
N PHE A 190 -21.01 -21.32 5.45
CA PHE A 190 -19.70 -21.05 4.86
C PHE A 190 -19.53 -21.50 3.39
N ILE A 191 -20.63 -21.83 2.71
CA ILE A 191 -20.61 -22.08 1.26
C ILE A 191 -21.53 -21.05 0.58
N CYS A 192 -20.94 -20.05 -0.05
CA CYS A 192 -21.67 -18.94 -0.69
C CYS A 192 -22.19 -19.35 -2.08
N THR A 193 -23.17 -20.29 -2.09
CA THR A 193 -23.95 -20.57 -3.30
C THR A 193 -25.03 -19.49 -3.52
N PRO A 194 -25.59 -19.33 -4.73
CA PRO A 194 -26.69 -18.40 -4.96
C PRO A 194 -27.87 -18.60 -3.99
N ALA A 195 -28.22 -19.86 -3.68
CA ALA A 195 -29.28 -20.19 -2.74
C ALA A 195 -28.96 -19.73 -1.32
N ASN A 196 -27.73 -19.96 -0.84
CA ASN A 196 -27.31 -19.51 0.48
C ASN A 196 -27.19 -17.99 0.55
N ALA A 197 -26.66 -17.34 -0.49
CA ALA A 197 -26.56 -15.88 -0.56
C ALA A 197 -27.95 -15.23 -0.51
N TYR A 198 -28.93 -15.76 -1.23
CA TYR A 198 -30.32 -15.31 -1.18
C TYR A 198 -30.89 -15.35 0.23
N LEU A 199 -30.65 -16.44 0.98
CA LEU A 199 -31.11 -16.59 2.36
C LEU A 199 -30.31 -15.74 3.36
N ASN A 200 -29.06 -15.39 3.04
CA ASN A 200 -28.22 -14.55 3.90
C ASN A 200 -28.53 -13.05 3.73
N HIS A 201 -29.04 -12.61 2.57
CA HIS A 201 -29.27 -11.19 2.31
C HIS A 201 -30.18 -10.52 3.38
N PRO A 202 -31.34 -11.08 3.76
CA PRO A 202 -32.15 -10.50 4.85
C PRO A 202 -31.39 -10.41 6.18
N ILE A 203 -30.53 -11.39 6.49
CA ILE A 203 -29.71 -11.41 7.71
C ILE A 203 -28.69 -10.26 7.68
N VAL A 204 -28.09 -10.01 6.52
CA VAL A 204 -27.15 -8.89 6.33
C VAL A 204 -27.82 -7.54 6.54
N GLU A 205 -29.05 -7.35 6.01
CA GLU A 205 -29.79 -6.09 6.18
C GLU A 205 -30.23 -5.89 7.65
N GLU A 206 -30.75 -6.93 8.30
CA GLU A 206 -31.12 -6.87 9.72
C GLU A 206 -29.90 -6.58 10.61
N ARG A 207 -28.74 -7.14 10.27
CA ARG A 207 -27.48 -6.90 10.97
C ARG A 207 -27.07 -5.42 10.93
N LEU A 208 -27.23 -4.74 9.78
CA LEU A 208 -26.94 -3.31 9.66
C LEU A 208 -27.83 -2.46 10.59
N VAL A 209 -29.10 -2.82 10.75
CA VAL A 209 -30.01 -2.15 11.68
C VAL A 209 -29.51 -2.33 13.13
N LYS A 210 -29.20 -3.56 13.54
CA LYS A 210 -28.66 -3.84 14.88
C LYS A 210 -27.33 -3.14 15.16
N LEU A 211 -26.46 -3.05 14.16
CA LEU A 211 -25.19 -2.31 14.27
C LEU A 211 -25.42 -0.79 14.43
N ALA A 212 -26.40 -0.20 13.74
CA ALA A 212 -26.76 1.19 13.92
C ALA A 212 -27.31 1.46 15.34
N GLU A 213 -28.16 0.56 15.87
CA GLU A 213 -28.66 0.61 17.25
C GLU A 213 -27.51 0.47 18.28
N TYR A 214 -26.57 -0.47 18.05
CA TYR A 214 -25.35 -0.59 18.85
C TYR A 214 -24.56 0.71 18.86
N GLY A 215 -24.43 1.37 17.69
CA GLY A 215 -23.75 2.66 17.54
C GLY A 215 -24.39 3.78 18.37
N CYS A 216 -25.71 3.72 18.59
CA CYS A 216 -26.45 4.69 19.42
C CYS A 216 -26.32 4.45 20.93
N THR A 217 -26.01 3.21 21.34
CA THR A 217 -26.08 2.77 22.75
C THR A 217 -24.72 2.31 23.26
N ARG A 218 -24.43 1.03 23.15
CA ARG A 218 -23.22 0.39 23.70
C ARG A 218 -21.91 0.94 23.15
N ALA A 219 -21.89 1.43 21.91
CA ALA A 219 -20.72 2.09 21.34
C ALA A 219 -20.41 3.42 22.05
N VAL A 220 -21.39 4.07 22.65
CA VAL A 220 -21.19 5.24 23.51
C VAL A 220 -20.71 4.80 24.90
N GLU A 221 -21.30 3.77 25.46
CA GLU A 221 -20.97 3.25 26.80
C GLU A 221 -19.52 2.74 26.87
N ASN A 222 -19.01 2.07 25.82
CA ASN A 222 -17.66 1.53 25.77
C ASN A 222 -16.61 2.49 25.19
N GLY A 223 -17.03 3.73 24.82
CA GLY A 223 -16.15 4.80 24.37
C GLY A 223 -15.75 4.71 22.89
N LEU A 224 -16.32 3.81 22.10
CA LEU A 224 -16.12 3.77 20.66
C LEU A 224 -16.65 5.04 20.00
N ASN A 225 -17.89 5.43 20.33
CA ASN A 225 -18.46 6.75 20.02
C ASN A 225 -18.41 7.64 21.26
N LYS A 226 -18.10 8.94 21.08
CA LYS A 226 -18.03 9.90 22.20
C LYS A 226 -18.94 11.09 21.96
N VAL A 227 -19.74 11.45 22.97
CA VAL A 227 -20.56 12.65 22.97
C VAL A 227 -20.03 13.61 24.02
N GLU A 228 -19.60 14.77 23.60
CA GLU A 228 -19.12 15.85 24.47
C GLU A 228 -20.03 17.08 24.25
N LEU A 229 -20.88 17.39 25.22
CA LEU A 229 -21.78 18.51 25.12
C LEU A 229 -21.12 19.79 25.66
N GLY A 230 -21.25 20.86 24.90
CA GLY A 230 -20.80 22.21 25.25
C GLY A 230 -21.95 23.15 25.52
N ASP A 231 -21.91 24.38 24.99
CA ASP A 231 -22.89 25.43 25.23
C ASP A 231 -24.13 25.39 24.31
N GLY A 232 -24.18 24.44 23.38
CA GLY A 232 -25.30 24.26 22.46
C GLY A 232 -25.27 25.16 21.21
N LYS A 233 -24.33 26.09 21.06
CA LYS A 233 -24.27 26.97 19.87
C LYS A 233 -23.70 26.26 18.66
N VAL A 234 -22.61 25.50 18.84
CA VAL A 234 -21.88 24.81 17.76
C VAL A 234 -21.72 23.33 18.09
N GLY A 235 -22.09 22.50 17.15
CA GLY A 235 -21.82 21.06 17.16
C GLY A 235 -20.94 20.63 16.00
N VAL A 236 -20.06 19.68 16.27
CA VAL A 236 -19.18 19.07 15.27
C VAL A 236 -19.34 17.56 15.30
N ILE A 237 -19.75 16.96 14.18
CA ILE A 237 -19.69 15.52 13.96
C ILE A 237 -18.41 15.23 13.19
N THR A 238 -17.63 14.27 13.66
CA THR A 238 -16.32 13.97 13.07
C THR A 238 -15.86 12.55 13.40
N ALA A 239 -14.85 12.06 12.69
CA ALA A 239 -14.26 10.74 12.88
C ALA A 239 -12.74 10.78 12.59
N SER A 240 -12.03 9.71 12.97
CA SER A 240 -10.60 9.53 12.66
C SER A 240 -9.77 10.76 13.03
N ILE A 241 -8.71 11.05 12.27
CA ILE A 241 -7.80 12.19 12.56
C ILE A 241 -8.50 13.56 12.51
N SER A 242 -9.59 13.69 11.75
CA SER A 242 -10.34 14.94 11.65
C SER A 242 -10.90 15.40 13.02
N TYR A 243 -11.14 14.45 13.95
CA TYR A 243 -11.51 14.78 15.33
C TYR A 243 -10.40 15.56 16.03
N GLN A 244 -9.15 15.14 15.89
CA GLN A 244 -8.03 15.82 16.52
C GLN A 244 -7.87 17.25 15.98
N TYR A 245 -8.00 17.44 14.67
CA TYR A 245 -7.94 18.76 14.04
C TYR A 245 -9.10 19.68 14.49
N ALA A 246 -10.31 19.17 14.50
CA ALA A 246 -11.47 19.93 14.94
C ALA A 246 -11.36 20.29 16.43
N LYS A 247 -10.93 19.38 17.27
CA LYS A 247 -10.76 19.57 18.71
C LYS A 247 -9.75 20.67 19.06
N GLU A 248 -8.69 20.82 18.27
CA GLU A 248 -7.67 21.85 18.44
C GLU A 248 -8.17 23.24 17.97
N VAL A 249 -9.04 23.27 16.96
CA VAL A 249 -9.40 24.50 16.24
C VAL A 249 -10.67 25.16 16.78
N PHE A 250 -11.69 24.37 17.08
CA PHE A 250 -12.97 24.92 17.51
C PHE A 250 -12.86 25.48 18.92
N PRO A 251 -13.61 26.61 19.20
CA PRO A 251 -13.52 27.27 20.49
C PRO A 251 -14.06 26.42 21.64
N GLU A 252 -13.66 26.78 22.86
CA GLU A 252 -14.22 26.21 24.08
C GLU A 252 -15.75 26.39 24.09
N GLY A 253 -16.48 25.41 24.62
CA GLY A 253 -17.94 25.36 24.56
C GLY A 253 -18.52 24.66 23.31
N THR A 254 -17.72 24.29 22.32
CA THR A 254 -18.19 23.50 21.18
C THR A 254 -18.57 22.10 21.62
N SER A 255 -19.72 21.61 21.12
CA SER A 255 -20.16 20.23 21.30
C SER A 255 -19.53 19.33 20.24
N PHE A 256 -19.12 18.11 20.62
CA PHE A 256 -18.56 17.13 19.70
C PHE A 256 -19.29 15.80 19.75
N LEU A 257 -19.60 15.24 18.58
CA LEU A 257 -19.94 13.85 18.39
C LEU A 257 -18.82 13.20 17.59
N LYS A 258 -17.95 12.49 18.27
CA LYS A 258 -16.88 11.71 17.65
C LYS A 258 -17.37 10.29 17.40
N LEU A 259 -17.40 9.89 16.13
CA LEU A 259 -17.79 8.56 15.71
C LEU A 259 -16.55 7.66 15.55
N GLY A 260 -16.52 6.58 16.30
CA GLY A 260 -15.56 5.49 16.08
C GLY A 260 -16.19 4.34 15.26
N LEU A 261 -17.52 4.11 15.41
CA LEU A 261 -18.30 3.30 14.47
C LEU A 261 -18.84 4.25 13.39
N THR A 262 -18.22 4.21 12.20
CA THR A 262 -18.56 5.13 11.09
C THR A 262 -19.41 4.48 10.00
N TYR A 263 -19.62 3.18 10.07
CA TYR A 263 -20.63 2.49 9.26
C TYR A 263 -21.13 1.22 9.97
N PRO A 264 -22.48 0.98 10.00
CA PRO A 264 -23.52 1.97 9.63
C PRO A 264 -23.55 3.16 10.60
N LEU A 265 -23.96 4.33 10.09
CA LEU A 265 -24.05 5.52 10.93
C LEU A 265 -25.14 5.37 12.00
N PRO A 266 -24.89 5.77 13.26
CA PRO A 266 -25.87 5.76 14.34
C PRO A 266 -26.83 6.96 14.23
N MET A 267 -27.76 6.91 13.29
CA MET A 267 -28.57 8.05 12.86
C MET A 267 -29.42 8.66 13.98
N ASP A 268 -29.92 7.83 14.92
CA ASP A 268 -30.72 8.38 16.03
C ASP A 268 -29.83 9.17 17.01
N LEU A 269 -28.62 8.69 17.31
CA LEU A 269 -27.62 9.45 18.09
C LEU A 269 -27.25 10.76 17.39
N ILE A 270 -27.10 10.74 16.06
CA ILE A 270 -26.80 11.93 15.25
C ILE A 270 -27.95 12.93 15.31
N ARG A 271 -29.21 12.48 15.20
CA ARG A 271 -30.40 13.35 15.35
C ARG A 271 -30.49 13.97 16.73
N ASP A 272 -30.29 13.15 17.77
CA ASP A 272 -30.31 13.62 19.16
C ASP A 272 -29.21 14.64 19.45
N PHE A 273 -28.06 14.48 18.86
CA PHE A 273 -26.95 15.42 18.96
C PHE A 273 -27.26 16.72 18.19
N ALA A 274 -27.71 16.61 16.94
CA ALA A 274 -28.05 17.75 16.09
C ALA A 274 -29.14 18.64 16.72
N ALA A 275 -30.13 18.04 17.38
CA ALA A 275 -31.19 18.77 18.08
C ALA A 275 -30.72 19.60 19.28
N LYS A 276 -29.49 19.40 19.76
CA LYS A 276 -28.90 20.08 20.93
C LYS A 276 -27.98 21.24 20.54
N VAL A 277 -27.84 21.54 19.26
CA VAL A 277 -26.92 22.58 18.77
C VAL A 277 -27.63 23.50 17.76
N GLU A 278 -27.24 24.77 17.74
CA GLU A 278 -27.81 25.73 16.79
C GLU A 278 -27.20 25.61 15.39
N LYS A 279 -25.92 25.29 15.33
CA LYS A 279 -25.19 25.13 14.07
C LYS A 279 -24.37 23.83 14.07
N LEU A 280 -24.54 23.02 13.05
CA LEU A 280 -23.91 21.71 12.93
C LEU A 280 -22.85 21.70 11.81
N TYR A 281 -21.67 21.24 12.14
CA TYR A 281 -20.60 20.97 11.18
C TYR A 281 -20.33 19.47 11.08
N VAL A 282 -19.96 19.01 9.87
CA VAL A 282 -19.38 17.67 9.63
C VAL A 282 -17.97 17.87 9.13
N ILE A 283 -16.98 17.44 9.91
CA ILE A 283 -15.55 17.56 9.56
C ILE A 283 -14.98 16.17 9.31
N GLU A 284 -14.70 15.89 8.05
CA GLU A 284 -14.17 14.61 7.57
C GLU A 284 -13.21 14.80 6.41
N GLU A 285 -12.26 13.89 6.23
CA GLU A 285 -11.36 13.88 5.07
C GLU A 285 -12.03 13.21 3.86
N LEU A 286 -11.43 13.36 2.68
CA LEU A 286 -11.84 12.73 1.40
C LEU A 286 -13.27 13.08 1.00
N ASP A 287 -14.10 12.06 0.75
CA ASP A 287 -15.47 12.23 0.27
C ASP A 287 -16.45 12.68 1.38
N PRO A 288 -17.63 13.24 1.04
CA PRO A 288 -18.69 13.56 2.00
C PRO A 288 -19.43 12.30 2.46
N PHE A 289 -18.70 11.32 3.01
CA PHE A 289 -19.27 10.01 3.35
C PHE A 289 -20.30 10.09 4.48
N MET A 290 -19.98 10.81 5.57
CA MET A 290 -20.92 11.04 6.68
C MET A 290 -21.91 12.15 6.33
N GLU A 291 -21.42 13.26 5.79
CA GLU A 291 -22.22 14.43 5.44
C GLU A 291 -23.39 14.08 4.52
N ASP A 292 -23.14 13.32 3.44
CA ASP A 292 -24.18 12.94 2.49
C ASP A 292 -25.29 12.10 3.15
N GLN A 293 -24.95 11.19 4.03
CA GLN A 293 -25.91 10.36 4.77
C GLN A 293 -26.70 11.18 5.79
N ILE A 294 -26.04 12.12 6.47
CA ILE A 294 -26.67 13.03 7.45
C ILE A 294 -27.66 13.97 6.73
N LYS A 295 -27.26 14.57 5.61
CA LYS A 295 -28.13 15.41 4.78
C LYS A 295 -29.30 14.61 4.18
N ALA A 296 -29.06 13.39 3.72
CA ALA A 296 -30.11 12.51 3.23
C ALA A 296 -31.16 12.13 4.29
N ALA A 297 -30.78 12.14 5.56
CA ALA A 297 -31.69 11.95 6.69
C ALA A 297 -32.46 13.23 7.10
N GLY A 298 -32.33 14.34 6.35
CA GLY A 298 -33.00 15.60 6.58
C GLY A 298 -32.39 16.46 7.70
N ILE A 299 -31.12 16.25 8.04
CA ILE A 299 -30.39 17.02 9.04
C ILE A 299 -29.51 18.04 8.33
N ASP A 300 -29.76 19.33 8.59
CA ASP A 300 -28.96 20.42 8.03
C ASP A 300 -27.57 20.45 8.69
N CYS A 301 -26.53 20.44 7.87
CA CYS A 301 -25.15 20.54 8.33
C CYS A 301 -24.27 21.19 7.27
N VAL A 302 -23.14 21.73 7.71
CA VAL A 302 -22.10 22.36 6.89
C VAL A 302 -20.85 21.49 6.92
N GLY A 303 -20.29 21.15 5.77
CA GLY A 303 -19.13 20.24 5.71
C GLY A 303 -18.19 20.52 4.53
N LYS A 304 -18.28 19.73 3.48
CA LYS A 304 -17.35 19.79 2.33
C LYS A 304 -17.39 21.09 1.55
N GLU A 305 -18.47 21.85 1.62
CA GLU A 305 -18.52 23.20 1.06
C GLU A 305 -17.47 24.14 1.66
N LEU A 306 -17.02 23.89 2.90
CA LEU A 306 -15.94 24.62 3.56
C LEU A 306 -14.60 23.88 3.44
N THR A 307 -14.56 22.61 3.85
CA THR A 307 -13.30 21.85 3.91
C THR A 307 -12.77 21.41 2.54
N GLY A 308 -13.65 21.28 1.55
CA GLY A 308 -13.31 20.74 0.23
C GLY A 308 -13.11 19.22 0.24
N LYS A 309 -12.80 18.67 -0.94
CA LYS A 309 -12.62 17.23 -1.16
C LYS A 309 -11.18 16.83 -1.50
N LEU A 310 -10.30 17.82 -1.70
CA LEU A 310 -8.94 17.56 -2.17
C LEU A 310 -7.98 17.48 -0.99
N TYR A 311 -7.20 16.42 -0.99
CA TYR A 311 -6.06 16.21 -0.12
C TYR A 311 -6.44 16.01 1.36
N GLU A 312 -5.41 15.84 2.19
CA GLU A 312 -5.58 15.71 3.63
C GLU A 312 -6.00 17.04 4.27
N LEU A 313 -6.74 16.94 5.36
CA LEU A 313 -6.97 18.06 6.25
C LEU A 313 -5.78 18.23 7.20
N ASN A 314 -5.70 19.41 7.79
CA ASN A 314 -4.85 19.70 8.93
C ASN A 314 -5.50 20.81 9.76
N THR A 315 -4.96 21.05 10.94
CA THR A 315 -5.45 22.06 11.89
C THR A 315 -5.60 23.43 11.24
N GLU A 316 -4.62 23.85 10.43
CA GLU A 316 -4.62 25.18 9.82
C GLU A 316 -5.69 25.33 8.73
N LEU A 317 -5.86 24.31 7.89
CA LEU A 317 -6.90 24.31 6.87
C LEU A 317 -8.30 24.34 7.49
N VAL A 318 -8.52 23.59 8.58
CA VAL A 318 -9.80 23.62 9.30
C VAL A 318 -10.02 25.00 9.93
N ARG A 319 -9.01 25.59 10.56
CA ARG A 319 -9.07 26.94 11.15
C ARG A 319 -9.42 28.00 10.11
N GLU A 320 -8.72 28.01 8.99
CA GLU A 320 -8.92 29.00 7.94
C GLU A 320 -10.26 28.83 7.23
N ARG A 321 -10.56 27.60 6.78
CA ARG A 321 -11.74 27.36 5.94
C ARG A 321 -13.04 27.34 6.72
N VAL A 322 -13.04 26.83 7.95
CA VAL A 322 -14.26 26.68 8.76
C VAL A 322 -14.50 27.91 9.63
N LEU A 323 -13.48 28.47 10.27
CA LEU A 323 -13.61 29.63 11.17
C LEU A 323 -13.25 30.95 10.52
N GLY A 324 -12.70 30.97 9.30
CA GLY A 324 -12.26 32.18 8.61
C GLY A 324 -11.03 32.85 9.24
N ILE A 325 -10.33 32.15 10.12
CA ILE A 325 -9.16 32.69 10.83
C ILE A 325 -7.90 32.28 10.03
N LYS A 326 -7.24 33.28 9.44
CA LYS A 326 -5.98 33.04 8.71
C LYS A 326 -4.88 32.63 9.67
N ALA A 327 -4.17 31.58 9.29
CA ALA A 327 -2.97 31.15 10.00
C ALA A 327 -1.81 32.11 9.73
N ASP A 328 -1.03 32.42 10.77
CA ASP A 328 0.23 33.15 10.63
C ASP A 328 1.35 32.18 10.27
N TYR A 329 1.41 31.82 8.99
CA TYR A 329 2.47 30.93 8.50
C TYR A 329 3.80 31.67 8.40
N LYS A 330 4.81 31.14 9.03
CA LYS A 330 6.19 31.47 8.66
C LYS A 330 6.49 30.82 7.32
N THR A 331 6.35 31.57 6.23
CA THR A 331 6.72 31.07 4.90
C THR A 331 8.22 30.91 4.81
N VAL A 332 8.68 29.73 4.40
CA VAL A 332 10.05 29.54 3.97
C VAL A 332 10.13 30.02 2.52
N ASP A 333 11.14 30.85 2.22
CA ASP A 333 11.42 31.27 0.85
C ASP A 333 11.63 30.03 -0.03
N GLU A 334 10.70 29.77 -0.96
CA GLU A 334 10.72 28.57 -1.82
C GLU A 334 12.02 28.44 -2.62
N VAL A 335 12.69 29.55 -2.91
CA VAL A 335 13.96 29.56 -3.64
C VAL A 335 15.08 28.86 -2.86
N LYS A 336 14.97 28.78 -1.54
CA LYS A 336 15.97 28.16 -0.66
C LYS A 336 15.71 26.68 -0.38
N VAL A 337 14.55 26.15 -0.77
CA VAL A 337 14.21 24.74 -0.55
C VAL A 337 14.66 23.90 -1.74
N ALA A 338 15.65 23.04 -1.54
CA ALA A 338 16.11 22.11 -2.57
C ALA A 338 15.01 21.04 -2.83
N LYS A 339 14.52 20.96 -4.06
CA LYS A 339 13.63 19.88 -4.49
C LYS A 339 14.40 18.56 -4.47
N ARG A 340 13.88 17.55 -3.82
CA ARG A 340 14.45 16.20 -3.71
C ARG A 340 13.44 15.15 -4.19
N PRO A 341 13.22 15.05 -5.51
CA PRO A 341 12.32 14.03 -6.04
C PRO A 341 12.87 12.63 -5.75
N PRO A 342 12.01 11.63 -5.57
CA PRO A 342 12.42 10.24 -5.45
C PRO A 342 13.32 9.83 -6.63
N ALA A 343 14.38 9.08 -6.37
CA ALA A 343 15.29 8.56 -7.38
C ALA A 343 15.74 7.14 -7.03
N LEU A 344 16.16 6.38 -8.04
CA LEU A 344 16.81 5.10 -7.81
C LEU A 344 18.08 5.29 -6.96
N CYS A 345 18.27 4.44 -5.96
CA CYS A 345 19.42 4.51 -5.05
C CYS A 345 20.77 4.42 -5.81
N PRO A 346 21.89 4.95 -5.27
CA PRO A 346 23.21 4.62 -5.78
C PRO A 346 23.40 3.10 -5.84
N GLY A 347 23.89 2.58 -6.97
CA GLY A 347 24.07 1.14 -7.16
C GLY A 347 22.78 0.30 -7.28
N CYS A 348 21.61 0.94 -7.43
CA CYS A 348 20.36 0.23 -7.63
C CYS A 348 20.44 -0.75 -8.81
N PRO A 349 20.06 -2.04 -8.64
CA PRO A 349 20.14 -3.03 -9.71
C PRO A 349 19.28 -2.69 -10.94
N HIS A 350 18.16 -2.01 -10.76
CA HIS A 350 17.26 -1.68 -11.88
C HIS A 350 17.86 -0.66 -12.87
N ARG A 351 18.88 0.08 -12.48
CA ARG A 351 19.43 1.20 -13.24
C ARG A 351 20.00 0.79 -14.59
N GLY A 352 20.80 -0.27 -14.63
CA GLY A 352 21.43 -0.74 -15.88
C GLY A 352 20.43 -1.24 -16.89
N PHE A 353 19.34 -1.89 -16.44
CA PHE A 353 18.25 -2.33 -17.29
C PHE A 353 17.58 -1.14 -17.99
N PHE A 354 17.09 -0.16 -17.25
CA PHE A 354 16.44 1.01 -17.84
C PHE A 354 17.39 1.86 -18.68
N TYR A 355 18.65 1.99 -18.25
CA TYR A 355 19.65 2.66 -19.06
C TYR A 355 19.85 1.97 -20.42
N THR A 356 19.83 0.65 -20.47
CA THR A 356 19.98 -0.10 -21.71
C THR A 356 18.77 0.09 -22.62
N LEU A 357 17.54 -0.07 -22.10
CA LEU A 357 16.31 0.08 -22.90
C LEU A 357 16.13 1.51 -23.40
N SER A 358 16.47 2.54 -22.60
CA SER A 358 16.31 3.96 -22.95
C SER A 358 17.12 4.41 -24.18
N LYS A 359 18.07 3.58 -24.67
CA LYS A 359 18.87 3.88 -25.84
C LYS A 359 18.12 3.67 -27.15
N ASN A 360 17.05 2.89 -27.15
CA ASN A 360 16.29 2.59 -28.34
C ASN A 360 14.84 3.10 -28.23
N LYS A 361 14.47 4.06 -29.06
CA LYS A 361 13.14 4.69 -29.07
C LYS A 361 12.03 3.81 -29.69
N SER A 362 12.40 2.69 -30.31
CA SER A 362 11.43 1.71 -30.77
C SER A 362 10.93 0.80 -29.65
N TYR A 363 11.57 0.83 -28.48
CA TYR A 363 11.15 0.06 -27.33
C TYR A 363 10.06 0.81 -26.57
N VAL A 364 8.96 0.12 -26.32
CA VAL A 364 7.81 0.57 -25.54
C VAL A 364 7.83 -0.20 -24.22
N VAL A 365 7.87 0.50 -23.11
CA VAL A 365 8.02 -0.10 -21.78
C VAL A 365 6.74 0.10 -20.97
N THR A 366 6.04 -1.01 -20.69
CA THR A 366 4.91 -1.03 -19.78
C THR A 366 5.37 -1.52 -18.42
N GLY A 367 5.28 -0.67 -17.42
CA GLY A 367 5.72 -0.96 -16.08
C GLY A 367 4.59 -1.10 -15.08
N ASP A 368 4.95 -1.31 -13.85
CA ASP A 368 4.03 -1.31 -12.74
C ASP A 368 4.63 -0.63 -11.48
N ILE A 369 4.05 -0.87 -10.31
CA ILE A 369 4.38 -0.13 -9.07
C ILE A 369 5.47 -0.84 -8.28
N GLY A 370 6.59 -0.16 -8.10
CA GLY A 370 7.75 -0.59 -7.30
C GLY A 370 8.89 0.40 -7.43
N CYS A 371 10.07 0.11 -6.86
CA CYS A 371 11.26 0.96 -7.02
C CYS A 371 11.60 1.22 -8.49
N TYR A 372 11.35 0.26 -9.34
CA TYR A 372 11.58 0.35 -10.80
C TYR A 372 10.64 1.32 -11.52
N THR A 373 9.51 1.73 -10.94
CA THR A 373 8.70 2.82 -11.49
C THR A 373 9.51 4.11 -11.65
N LEU A 374 10.54 4.29 -10.82
CA LEU A 374 11.46 5.43 -10.92
C LEU A 374 12.34 5.41 -12.19
N GLY A 375 12.33 4.32 -12.97
CA GLY A 375 12.87 4.28 -14.32
C GLY A 375 12.13 5.21 -15.30
N SER A 376 10.92 5.65 -14.98
CA SER A 376 10.16 6.66 -15.74
C SER A 376 10.74 8.07 -15.59
N ALA A 377 11.47 8.33 -14.51
CA ALA A 377 12.01 9.66 -14.22
C ALA A 377 13.27 9.97 -15.07
N ALA A 378 13.50 11.26 -15.28
CA ALA A 378 14.72 11.75 -15.92
C ALA A 378 15.97 11.34 -15.09
N PRO A 379 17.11 11.02 -15.75
CA PRO A 379 17.37 11.08 -17.19
C PRO A 379 17.03 9.78 -17.94
N LEU A 380 16.51 8.75 -17.26
CA LEU A 380 16.21 7.44 -17.86
C LEU A 380 15.01 7.52 -18.80
N ASN A 381 13.91 8.13 -18.35
CA ASN A 381 12.67 8.32 -19.11
C ASN A 381 12.26 7.05 -19.87
N CYS A 382 12.33 5.91 -19.20
CA CYS A 382 12.19 4.59 -19.82
C CYS A 382 10.98 3.84 -19.26
N MET A 383 9.81 4.43 -19.40
CA MET A 383 8.53 3.80 -19.10
C MET A 383 7.41 4.63 -19.74
N ASP A 384 6.54 3.97 -20.50
CA ASP A 384 5.47 4.63 -21.27
C ASP A 384 4.12 4.57 -20.54
N VAL A 385 3.89 3.50 -19.76
CA VAL A 385 2.66 3.29 -19.02
C VAL A 385 2.93 2.61 -17.68
N CYS A 386 2.19 3.04 -16.63
CA CYS A 386 2.17 2.40 -15.32
C CYS A 386 0.76 2.56 -14.74
N ILE A 387 0.06 1.45 -14.45
CA ILE A 387 -1.33 1.47 -13.98
C ILE A 387 -1.42 1.01 -12.52
N CYS A 388 -1.08 -0.25 -12.27
CA CYS A 388 -1.22 -0.90 -10.96
C CYS A 388 -0.18 -2.03 -10.82
N MET A 389 -0.07 -2.63 -9.64
CA MET A 389 0.79 -3.79 -9.43
C MET A 389 0.35 -4.96 -10.33
N GLY A 390 1.31 -5.52 -11.08
CA GLY A 390 1.09 -6.59 -12.07
C GLY A 390 0.60 -6.12 -13.43
N GLY A 391 0.21 -4.84 -13.57
CA GLY A 391 -0.32 -4.30 -14.83
C GLY A 391 0.68 -4.26 -15.97
N GLY A 392 1.98 -4.27 -15.70
CA GLY A 392 3.02 -4.16 -16.72
C GLY A 392 2.95 -5.24 -17.81
N PHE A 393 2.63 -6.47 -17.45
CA PHE A 393 2.47 -7.55 -18.43
C PHE A 393 1.15 -7.44 -19.22
N SER A 394 0.04 -7.29 -18.51
CA SER A 394 -1.28 -7.25 -19.14
C SER A 394 -1.51 -6.00 -19.98
N ALA A 395 -1.08 -4.82 -19.53
CA ALA A 395 -1.13 -3.60 -20.31
C ALA A 395 -0.21 -3.69 -21.55
N GLY A 396 0.99 -4.27 -21.37
CA GLY A 396 1.91 -4.54 -22.48
C GLY A 396 1.31 -5.45 -23.54
N MET A 397 0.59 -6.50 -23.10
CA MET A 397 -0.13 -7.40 -23.99
C MET A 397 -1.19 -6.63 -24.81
N GLY A 398 -1.96 -5.77 -24.17
CA GLY A 398 -2.94 -4.92 -24.86
C GLY A 398 -2.31 -4.02 -25.91
N MET A 399 -1.19 -3.35 -25.58
CA MET A 399 -0.45 -2.51 -26.52
C MET A 399 0.13 -3.32 -27.68
N ALA A 400 0.73 -4.49 -27.40
CA ALA A 400 1.28 -5.36 -28.43
C ALA A 400 0.20 -5.85 -29.42
N LYS A 401 -1.00 -6.21 -28.91
CA LYS A 401 -2.15 -6.57 -29.76
C LYS A 401 -2.65 -5.41 -30.60
N SER A 402 -2.71 -4.20 -30.04
CA SER A 402 -3.06 -2.99 -30.77
C SER A 402 -2.06 -2.74 -31.91
N PHE A 403 -0.76 -2.76 -31.64
CA PHE A 403 0.27 -2.58 -32.67
C PHE A 403 0.15 -3.61 -33.79
N GLN A 404 -0.10 -4.89 -33.45
CA GLN A 404 -0.32 -5.94 -34.45
C GLN A 404 -1.54 -5.66 -35.34
N ARG A 405 -2.64 -5.18 -34.77
CA ARG A 405 -3.87 -4.88 -35.54
C ARG A 405 -3.73 -3.65 -36.41
N GLU A 406 -3.00 -2.65 -35.96
CA GLU A 406 -2.74 -1.41 -36.70
C GLU A 406 -1.54 -1.53 -37.66
N GLY A 407 -0.92 -2.71 -37.78
CA GLY A 407 0.22 -2.93 -38.68
C GLY A 407 1.52 -2.20 -38.26
N VAL A 408 1.66 -1.82 -36.99
CA VAL A 408 2.87 -1.20 -36.46
C VAL A 408 3.91 -2.28 -36.21
N THR A 409 4.98 -2.30 -37.00
CA THR A 409 6.00 -3.36 -36.98
C THR A 409 7.34 -2.92 -36.38
N ASP A 410 7.54 -1.61 -36.19
CA ASP A 410 8.79 -1.02 -35.69
C ASP A 410 8.86 -0.91 -34.16
N LYS A 411 7.82 -1.32 -33.44
CA LYS A 411 7.75 -1.27 -31.99
C LYS A 411 7.92 -2.64 -31.35
N VAL A 412 8.71 -2.69 -30.25
CA VAL A 412 8.85 -3.86 -29.39
C VAL A 412 8.39 -3.48 -27.98
N VAL A 413 7.43 -4.26 -27.46
CA VAL A 413 6.88 -4.03 -26.13
C VAL A 413 7.63 -4.86 -25.10
N PHE A 414 8.13 -4.20 -24.06
CA PHE A 414 8.71 -4.80 -22.86
C PHE A 414 7.75 -4.57 -21.69
N GLY A 415 7.20 -5.66 -21.14
CA GLY A 415 6.41 -5.60 -19.90
C GLY A 415 7.35 -5.77 -18.70
N VAL A 416 7.32 -4.87 -17.75
CA VAL A 416 8.31 -4.80 -16.66
C VAL A 416 7.66 -4.85 -15.31
N MET A 417 8.16 -5.71 -14.41
CA MET A 417 7.77 -5.75 -12.99
C MET A 417 8.90 -6.28 -12.11
N GLY A 418 8.79 -6.08 -10.80
CA GLY A 418 9.69 -6.67 -9.80
C GLY A 418 9.31 -8.10 -9.45
N ASP A 419 10.22 -8.78 -8.72
CA ASP A 419 9.99 -10.15 -8.22
C ASP A 419 8.77 -10.26 -7.29
N SER A 420 8.61 -9.35 -6.35
CA SER A 420 7.43 -9.32 -5.48
C SER A 420 6.14 -9.17 -6.27
N THR A 421 6.10 -8.24 -7.23
CA THR A 421 4.93 -8.03 -8.09
C THR A 421 4.67 -9.21 -9.02
N PHE A 422 5.71 -9.91 -9.45
CA PHE A 422 5.53 -11.14 -10.21
C PHE A 422 4.71 -12.17 -9.43
N PHE A 423 5.02 -12.37 -8.15
CA PHE A 423 4.23 -13.26 -7.29
C PHE A 423 2.87 -12.66 -6.90
N HIS A 424 2.75 -11.34 -6.81
CA HIS A 424 1.50 -10.66 -6.46
C HIS A 424 0.41 -10.90 -7.50
N SER A 425 0.66 -10.59 -8.75
CA SER A 425 -0.30 -10.74 -9.86
C SER A 425 0.34 -10.90 -11.24
N GLY A 426 1.68 -10.83 -11.31
CA GLY A 426 2.40 -10.98 -12.57
C GLY A 426 2.32 -12.38 -13.17
N MET A 427 2.18 -13.41 -12.33
CA MET A 427 2.04 -14.81 -12.80
C MET A 427 0.81 -14.99 -13.70
N THR A 428 -0.31 -14.37 -13.36
CA THR A 428 -1.54 -14.41 -14.20
C THR A 428 -1.35 -13.64 -15.50
N GLY A 429 -0.66 -12.49 -15.46
CA GLY A 429 -0.29 -11.73 -16.66
C GLY A 429 0.69 -12.49 -17.58
N ALA A 430 1.62 -13.26 -17.00
CA ALA A 430 2.51 -14.12 -17.77
C ALA A 430 1.73 -15.25 -18.48
N ALA A 431 0.81 -15.90 -17.78
CA ALA A 431 -0.07 -16.91 -18.37
C ALA A 431 -0.89 -16.34 -19.53
N GLU A 432 -1.42 -15.11 -19.38
CA GLU A 432 -2.18 -14.39 -20.41
C GLU A 432 -1.37 -14.19 -21.70
N ILE A 433 -0.08 -13.81 -21.59
CA ILE A 433 0.80 -13.59 -22.75
C ILE A 433 0.94 -14.89 -23.55
N ILE A 434 1.16 -16.02 -22.91
CA ILE A 434 1.30 -17.31 -23.59
C ILE A 434 -0.02 -17.79 -24.15
N TYR A 435 -1.08 -17.80 -23.32
CA TYR A 435 -2.41 -18.30 -23.70
C TYR A 435 -2.98 -17.58 -24.94
N ASN A 436 -2.79 -16.27 -25.01
CA ASN A 436 -3.29 -15.46 -26.12
C ASN A 436 -2.20 -15.08 -27.14
N ASN A 437 -1.08 -15.79 -27.15
CA ASN A 437 -0.01 -15.61 -28.12
C ASN A 437 0.42 -14.13 -28.26
N GLY A 438 0.91 -13.56 -27.15
CA GLY A 438 1.30 -12.15 -27.06
C GLY A 438 2.70 -11.91 -27.63
N ARG A 439 2.82 -10.96 -28.56
CA ARG A 439 4.12 -10.58 -29.14
C ARG A 439 4.77 -9.47 -28.32
N MET A 440 5.30 -9.82 -27.15
CA MET A 440 6.00 -8.93 -26.24
C MET A 440 7.06 -9.70 -25.43
N ILE A 441 7.90 -8.96 -24.73
CA ILE A 441 8.97 -9.50 -23.89
C ILE A 441 8.67 -9.16 -22.43
N PRO A 442 8.20 -10.11 -21.61
CA PRO A 442 8.08 -9.89 -20.17
C PRO A 442 9.45 -9.87 -19.50
N CYS A 443 9.65 -8.91 -18.61
CA CYS A 443 10.88 -8.69 -17.87
C CYS A 443 10.61 -8.67 -16.36
N VAL A 444 11.20 -9.60 -15.61
CA VAL A 444 11.13 -9.61 -14.15
C VAL A 444 12.45 -9.08 -13.57
N LEU A 445 12.36 -7.97 -12.84
CA LEU A 445 13.50 -7.30 -12.20
C LEU A 445 13.69 -7.86 -10.79
N ASP A 446 14.36 -9.03 -10.69
CA ASP A 446 14.57 -9.75 -9.44
C ASP A 446 15.69 -9.12 -8.61
N ASN A 447 15.31 -8.36 -7.59
CA ASN A 447 16.21 -7.77 -6.60
C ASN A 447 16.18 -8.49 -5.23
N ARG A 448 15.50 -9.63 -5.13
CA ARG A 448 15.42 -10.49 -3.94
C ARG A 448 14.78 -9.84 -2.72
N ILE A 449 13.88 -8.86 -2.91
CA ILE A 449 13.20 -8.19 -1.79
C ILE A 449 12.01 -7.35 -2.28
N THR A 450 11.00 -7.16 -1.46
CA THR A 450 9.96 -6.16 -1.66
C THR A 450 10.49 -4.81 -1.17
N GLY A 451 11.20 -4.07 -2.06
CA GLY A 451 12.08 -2.98 -1.63
C GLY A 451 11.37 -1.68 -1.22
N MET A 452 10.33 -1.26 -1.96
CA MET A 452 9.73 0.07 -1.82
C MET A 452 9.05 0.30 -0.47
N THR A 453 8.47 -0.71 0.13
CA THR A 453 7.67 -0.66 1.35
C THR A 453 8.44 -0.91 2.63
N GLY A 454 9.76 -1.19 2.56
CA GLY A 454 10.60 -1.38 3.73
C GLY A 454 11.46 -2.65 3.72
N HIS A 455 11.63 -3.30 2.57
CA HIS A 455 12.47 -4.51 2.39
C HIS A 455 11.88 -5.78 3.01
N GLN A 456 10.60 -6.04 2.76
CA GLN A 456 9.90 -7.24 3.21
C GLN A 456 10.27 -8.46 2.36
N GLU A 457 10.22 -9.63 3.00
CA GLU A 457 10.40 -10.92 2.33
C GLU A 457 9.23 -11.20 1.37
N ASN A 458 9.51 -12.02 0.33
CA ASN A 458 8.52 -12.49 -0.64
C ASN A 458 8.83 -13.95 -1.02
N PRO A 459 7.99 -14.66 -1.79
CA PRO A 459 8.20 -16.07 -2.11
C PRO A 459 9.54 -16.39 -2.83
N GLY A 460 10.24 -15.39 -3.37
CA GLY A 460 11.55 -15.53 -4.01
C GLY A 460 12.75 -15.32 -3.09
N THR A 461 12.56 -15.00 -1.80
CA THR A 461 13.64 -14.54 -0.92
C THR A 461 14.22 -15.62 -0.01
N GLY A 462 13.44 -16.67 0.33
CA GLY A 462 13.88 -17.81 1.12
C GLY A 462 13.68 -17.66 2.63
N PHE A 463 12.93 -16.65 3.09
CA PHE A 463 12.60 -16.44 4.49
C PHE A 463 11.14 -16.00 4.68
N THR A 464 10.55 -16.39 5.82
CA THR A 464 9.24 -15.92 6.25
C THR A 464 9.36 -14.58 7.03
N LEU A 465 8.22 -13.93 7.28
CA LEU A 465 8.17 -12.75 8.17
C LEU A 465 8.66 -13.07 9.58
N MET A 466 8.40 -14.29 10.09
CA MET A 466 8.86 -14.76 11.39
C MET A 466 10.36 -15.07 11.44
N GLY A 467 11.10 -14.89 10.32
CA GLY A 467 12.53 -15.12 10.21
C GLY A 467 12.93 -16.58 9.98
N GLU A 468 11.96 -17.46 9.73
CA GLU A 468 12.21 -18.87 9.45
C GLU A 468 12.64 -19.10 7.99
N PRO A 469 13.56 -20.05 7.72
CA PRO A 469 13.86 -20.45 6.36
C PRO A 469 12.63 -20.99 5.63
N ALA A 470 12.46 -20.59 4.37
CA ALA A 470 11.36 -21.04 3.50
C ALA A 470 11.91 -21.46 2.11
N PRO A 471 11.23 -22.36 1.40
CA PRO A 471 11.58 -22.67 0.02
C PRO A 471 11.48 -21.43 -0.89
N MET A 472 12.50 -21.21 -1.73
CA MET A 472 12.46 -20.15 -2.73
C MET A 472 11.75 -20.61 -4.00
N ILE A 473 10.81 -19.83 -4.49
CA ILE A 473 10.19 -20.04 -5.80
C ILE A 473 11.04 -19.35 -6.86
N SER A 474 11.48 -20.13 -7.88
CA SER A 474 12.26 -19.59 -9.00
C SER A 474 11.34 -18.96 -10.04
N VAL A 475 11.55 -17.68 -10.32
CA VAL A 475 10.86 -16.93 -11.37
C VAL A 475 11.07 -17.58 -12.74
N GLU A 476 12.31 -17.99 -13.05
CA GLU A 476 12.64 -18.63 -14.34
C GLU A 476 11.86 -19.92 -14.55
N LYS A 477 11.85 -20.80 -13.53
CA LYS A 477 11.14 -22.08 -13.64
C LYS A 477 9.63 -21.87 -13.81
N VAL A 478 9.05 -20.84 -13.20
CA VAL A 478 7.64 -20.50 -13.41
C VAL A 478 7.40 -20.03 -14.84
N LEU A 479 8.24 -19.15 -15.37
CA LEU A 479 8.14 -18.66 -16.75
C LEU A 479 8.32 -19.83 -17.75
N GLU A 480 9.32 -20.69 -17.54
CA GLU A 480 9.54 -21.90 -18.36
C GLU A 480 8.34 -22.85 -18.32
N ALA A 481 7.74 -23.06 -17.14
CA ALA A 481 6.55 -23.90 -16.98
C ALA A 481 5.32 -23.37 -17.73
N TYR A 482 5.21 -22.05 -17.90
CA TYR A 482 4.18 -21.43 -18.74
C TYR A 482 4.46 -21.55 -20.24
N GLY A 483 5.70 -21.85 -20.66
CA GLY A 483 6.09 -22.03 -22.06
C GLY A 483 6.91 -20.87 -22.63
N PHE A 484 7.42 -19.97 -21.79
CA PHE A 484 8.39 -18.98 -22.26
C PHE A 484 9.72 -19.66 -22.63
N ALA A 485 10.21 -19.38 -23.83
CA ALA A 485 11.50 -19.89 -24.34
C ALA A 485 12.03 -18.94 -25.43
N PRO A 486 13.31 -18.50 -25.34
CA PRO A 486 14.22 -18.68 -24.19
C PRO A 486 13.86 -17.80 -22.98
N VAL A 487 14.26 -18.25 -21.78
CA VAL A 487 14.25 -17.42 -20.57
C VAL A 487 15.68 -17.01 -20.25
N PHE A 488 15.97 -15.72 -20.37
CA PHE A 488 17.30 -15.17 -20.14
C PHE A 488 17.45 -14.70 -18.70
N THR A 489 18.58 -15.01 -18.06
CA THR A 489 18.95 -14.43 -16.77
C THR A 489 20.23 -13.63 -16.92
N VAL A 490 20.24 -12.37 -16.44
CA VAL A 490 21.36 -11.43 -16.61
C VAL A 490 21.55 -10.53 -15.40
N ASP A 491 22.81 -10.19 -15.07
CA ASP A 491 23.13 -9.13 -14.12
C ASP A 491 22.92 -7.75 -14.78
N PRO A 492 21.96 -6.93 -14.31
CA PRO A 492 21.69 -5.66 -14.94
C PRO A 492 22.77 -4.59 -14.73
N GLN A 493 23.78 -4.85 -13.89
CA GLN A 493 24.93 -3.96 -13.74
C GLN A 493 26.04 -4.22 -14.75
N ASP A 494 26.01 -5.33 -15.47
CA ASP A 494 26.83 -5.56 -16.66
C ASP A 494 26.07 -5.05 -17.91
N LEU A 495 26.40 -3.84 -18.34
CA LEU A 495 25.73 -3.18 -19.47
C LEU A 495 25.96 -3.91 -20.80
N THR A 496 27.10 -4.59 -20.96
CA THR A 496 27.43 -5.35 -22.17
C THR A 496 26.57 -6.61 -22.26
N ALA A 497 26.52 -7.37 -21.17
CA ALA A 497 25.67 -8.54 -21.07
C ALA A 497 24.18 -8.16 -21.18
N MET A 498 23.77 -7.07 -20.53
CA MET A 498 22.39 -6.59 -20.57
C MET A 498 21.96 -6.24 -22.00
N LYS A 499 22.80 -5.49 -22.72
CA LYS A 499 22.52 -5.15 -24.12
C LYS A 499 22.42 -6.41 -25.00
N LYS A 500 23.36 -7.33 -24.88
CA LYS A 500 23.37 -8.60 -25.60
C LYS A 500 22.07 -9.39 -25.33
N THR A 501 21.66 -9.50 -24.08
CA THR A 501 20.41 -10.20 -23.68
C THR A 501 19.17 -9.56 -24.31
N VAL A 502 19.08 -8.23 -24.31
CA VAL A 502 17.97 -7.51 -24.95
C VAL A 502 17.95 -7.78 -26.46
N ASP A 503 19.10 -7.70 -27.14
CA ASP A 503 19.20 -7.95 -28.57
C ASP A 503 18.78 -9.41 -28.93
N GLU A 504 19.22 -10.38 -28.14
CA GLU A 504 18.87 -11.82 -28.33
C GLU A 504 17.38 -12.08 -28.05
N ALA A 505 16.80 -11.43 -27.03
CA ALA A 505 15.38 -11.55 -26.75
C ALA A 505 14.52 -10.95 -27.88
N VAL A 506 14.93 -9.79 -28.42
CA VAL A 506 14.25 -9.17 -29.57
C VAL A 506 14.36 -10.07 -30.82
N ALA A 507 15.54 -10.68 -31.05
CA ALA A 507 15.72 -11.61 -32.17
C ALA A 507 14.80 -12.85 -32.01
N ALA A 508 14.75 -13.45 -30.83
CA ALA A 508 13.87 -14.59 -30.56
C ALA A 508 12.37 -14.23 -30.72
N LEU A 509 11.96 -13.03 -30.29
CA LEU A 509 10.58 -12.53 -30.51
C LEU A 509 10.27 -12.42 -32.02
N ASN A 510 11.23 -11.93 -32.80
CA ASN A 510 11.06 -11.80 -34.26
C ASN A 510 11.04 -13.17 -34.99
N GLU A 511 11.62 -14.19 -34.39
CA GLU A 511 11.52 -15.59 -34.86
C GLU A 511 10.17 -16.24 -34.47
N GLY A 512 9.27 -15.51 -33.79
CA GLY A 512 7.97 -16.03 -33.34
C GLY A 512 8.01 -16.82 -32.03
N LYS A 513 9.13 -16.75 -31.29
CA LYS A 513 9.25 -17.35 -29.94
C LYS A 513 8.67 -16.43 -28.88
N HIS A 514 8.52 -16.94 -27.66
CA HIS A 514 8.09 -16.18 -26.48
C HIS A 514 9.27 -16.03 -25.50
N PRO A 515 10.22 -15.10 -25.76
CA PRO A 515 11.32 -14.87 -24.84
C PRO A 515 10.86 -14.17 -23.57
N ALA A 516 11.59 -14.40 -22.46
CA ALA A 516 11.45 -13.65 -21.22
C ALA A 516 12.83 -13.25 -20.69
N ILE A 517 12.91 -12.14 -19.95
CA ILE A 517 14.14 -11.67 -19.30
C ILE A 517 13.93 -11.62 -17.79
N VAL A 518 14.85 -12.22 -17.04
CA VAL A 518 14.98 -12.07 -15.60
C VAL A 518 16.28 -11.33 -15.32
N THR A 519 16.21 -10.10 -14.83
CA THR A 519 17.42 -9.45 -14.32
C THR A 519 17.64 -9.85 -12.89
N ARG A 520 18.84 -10.29 -12.53
CA ARG A 520 19.10 -10.77 -11.16
C ARG A 520 20.28 -10.08 -10.53
N ARG A 521 19.97 -9.32 -9.49
CA ARG A 521 20.97 -8.77 -8.57
C ARG A 521 20.30 -8.32 -7.27
N PRO A 522 20.76 -8.80 -6.09
CA PRO A 522 20.19 -8.39 -4.81
C PRO A 522 20.21 -6.87 -4.59
N CYS A 523 19.15 -6.34 -3.98
CA CYS A 523 19.12 -4.96 -3.53
C CYS A 523 20.24 -4.69 -2.53
N LEU A 524 20.94 -3.57 -2.66
CA LEU A 524 22.05 -3.18 -1.79
C LEU A 524 21.64 -2.92 -0.34
N LEU A 525 20.35 -2.66 -0.10
CA LEU A 525 19.82 -2.36 1.22
C LEU A 525 19.39 -3.61 2.00
N ILE A 526 19.53 -4.81 1.43
CA ILE A 526 19.27 -6.07 2.13
C ILE A 526 20.34 -6.28 3.20
N LYS A 527 19.95 -6.20 4.48
CA LYS A 527 20.86 -6.25 5.63
C LYS A 527 21.68 -7.55 5.70
N ARG A 528 21.12 -8.69 5.26
CA ARG A 528 21.79 -10.01 5.26
C ARG A 528 22.80 -10.21 4.13
N VAL A 529 22.77 -9.38 3.08
CA VAL A 529 23.67 -9.46 1.94
C VAL A 529 24.71 -8.37 2.01
N LYS A 530 25.93 -8.70 2.39
CA LYS A 530 27.04 -7.74 2.39
C LYS A 530 27.58 -7.61 0.96
N GLN A 531 27.49 -6.41 0.40
CA GLN A 531 28.04 -6.06 -0.90
C GLN A 531 29.03 -4.90 -0.73
N ASP A 532 30.30 -5.22 -0.50
CA ASP A 532 31.38 -4.22 -0.59
C ASP A 532 32.00 -4.27 -1.99
N LEU A 533 31.56 -3.37 -2.85
CA LEU A 533 32.02 -3.29 -4.22
C LEU A 533 33.13 -2.24 -4.43
N GLY A 534 33.64 -1.63 -3.35
CA GLY A 534 34.57 -0.51 -3.42
C GLY A 534 33.87 0.79 -3.82
N MET A 535 34.56 1.67 -4.54
CA MET A 535 33.97 2.92 -5.05
C MET A 535 34.52 3.25 -6.45
N CYS A 536 33.84 4.16 -7.15
CA CYS A 536 34.34 4.70 -8.41
C CYS A 536 34.90 6.10 -8.17
N VAL A 537 35.96 6.42 -8.89
CA VAL A 537 36.62 7.73 -8.91
C VAL A 537 36.74 8.28 -10.33
N VAL A 538 36.75 9.59 -10.48
CA VAL A 538 36.87 10.24 -11.77
C VAL A 538 38.32 10.70 -11.98
N ASN A 539 38.95 10.24 -13.07
CA ASN A 539 40.18 10.80 -13.56
C ASN A 539 39.85 12.07 -14.35
N THR A 540 40.16 13.23 -13.78
CA THR A 540 39.81 14.54 -14.33
C THR A 540 40.51 14.83 -15.64
N ASP A 541 41.70 14.26 -15.89
CA ASP A 541 42.48 14.48 -17.13
C ASP A 541 41.83 13.74 -18.30
N LYS A 542 41.31 12.53 -18.06
CA LYS A 542 40.56 11.74 -19.05
C LYS A 542 39.15 12.28 -19.27
N CYS A 543 38.55 12.95 -18.29
CA CYS A 543 37.18 13.46 -18.40
C CYS A 543 37.06 14.55 -19.46
N LYS A 544 36.21 14.33 -20.46
CA LYS A 544 35.96 15.29 -21.57
C LYS A 544 34.63 16.04 -21.38
N SER A 545 34.03 16.08 -20.20
CA SER A 545 32.82 16.84 -19.89
C SER A 545 31.59 16.47 -20.74
N CYS A 546 31.58 15.29 -21.33
CA CYS A 546 30.55 14.83 -22.27
C CYS A 546 29.18 14.46 -21.59
N LYS A 547 29.13 14.39 -20.26
CA LYS A 547 27.95 14.11 -19.45
C LYS A 547 27.33 12.71 -19.69
N SER A 548 28.00 11.77 -20.39
CA SER A 548 27.46 10.43 -20.64
C SER A 548 27.20 9.65 -19.36
N CYS A 549 28.05 9.80 -18.35
CA CYS A 549 27.89 9.19 -17.04
C CYS A 549 26.65 9.70 -16.27
N LEU A 550 26.20 10.94 -16.50
CA LEU A 550 24.99 11.47 -15.88
C LEU A 550 23.72 10.83 -16.44
N LYS A 551 23.76 10.32 -17.67
CA LYS A 551 22.61 9.66 -18.31
C LYS A 551 22.21 8.35 -17.63
N VAL A 552 23.09 7.77 -16.79
CA VAL A 552 22.71 6.63 -15.95
C VAL A 552 21.81 7.03 -14.78
N GLY A 553 21.69 8.35 -14.48
CA GLY A 553 20.78 8.87 -13.45
C GLY A 553 21.19 8.52 -12.02
N CYS A 554 22.49 8.25 -11.75
CA CYS A 554 22.95 7.95 -10.40
C CYS A 554 23.04 9.22 -9.55
N PRO A 555 22.44 9.30 -8.35
CA PRO A 555 22.51 10.49 -7.51
C PRO A 555 23.91 10.76 -6.94
N ALA A 556 24.79 9.74 -6.92
CA ALA A 556 26.19 9.91 -6.48
C ALA A 556 27.09 10.60 -7.50
N ILE A 557 26.61 10.92 -8.71
CA ILE A 557 27.43 11.55 -9.75
C ILE A 557 26.88 12.92 -10.14
N SER A 558 27.72 13.91 -10.17
CA SER A 558 27.41 15.30 -10.52
C SER A 558 28.47 15.92 -11.43
N MET A 559 28.31 17.21 -11.78
CA MET A 559 29.32 18.00 -12.49
C MET A 559 29.76 19.15 -11.61
N GLU A 560 31.06 19.30 -11.44
CA GLU A 560 31.68 20.45 -10.78
C GLU A 560 32.80 20.99 -11.64
N ASN A 561 32.89 22.30 -11.82
CA ASN A 561 33.89 22.97 -12.64
C ASN A 561 34.07 22.35 -14.05
N GLY A 562 32.96 21.90 -14.64
CA GLY A 562 32.94 21.27 -15.96
C GLY A 562 33.40 19.80 -16.00
N LYS A 563 33.75 19.17 -14.90
CA LYS A 563 34.17 17.77 -14.80
C LYS A 563 33.16 16.95 -14.02
N ALA A 564 33.09 15.66 -14.33
CA ALA A 564 32.29 14.76 -13.51
C ALA A 564 32.94 14.56 -12.14
N VAL A 565 32.11 14.49 -11.10
CA VAL A 565 32.52 14.23 -9.72
C VAL A 565 31.64 13.12 -9.15
N ILE A 566 32.21 12.22 -8.37
CA ILE A 566 31.51 11.15 -7.68
C ILE A 566 31.58 11.42 -6.18
N ASP A 567 30.41 11.52 -5.55
CA ASP A 567 30.29 11.59 -4.09
C ASP A 567 30.71 10.26 -3.47
N ARG A 568 31.85 10.27 -2.80
CA ARG A 568 32.45 9.09 -2.15
C ARG A 568 31.61 8.54 -0.99
N THR A 569 30.75 9.37 -0.39
CA THR A 569 29.87 8.95 0.71
C THR A 569 28.64 8.16 0.22
N GLN A 570 28.28 8.33 -1.05
CA GLN A 570 27.14 7.68 -1.66
C GLN A 570 27.53 6.56 -2.64
N CYS A 571 28.73 6.62 -3.22
CA CYS A 571 29.16 5.65 -4.22
C CYS A 571 29.39 4.26 -3.60
N VAL A 572 28.86 3.24 -4.25
CA VAL A 572 28.96 1.82 -3.84
C VAL A 572 29.75 0.95 -4.84
N GLY A 573 30.46 1.56 -5.78
CA GLY A 573 31.35 0.86 -6.71
C GLY A 573 30.67 -0.06 -7.74
N CYS A 574 29.40 0.14 -8.07
CA CYS A 574 28.66 -0.70 -9.02
C CYS A 574 29.12 -0.62 -10.48
N THR A 575 29.99 0.30 -10.83
CA THR A 575 30.63 0.52 -12.14
C THR A 575 29.73 0.87 -13.34
N VAL A 576 28.40 0.96 -13.18
CA VAL A 576 27.48 1.29 -14.30
C VAL A 576 27.87 2.64 -14.97
N CYS A 577 28.29 3.64 -14.19
CA CYS A 577 28.75 4.90 -14.74
C CYS A 577 30.12 4.80 -15.44
N ALA A 578 31.00 3.91 -15.00
CA ALA A 578 32.29 3.64 -15.65
C ALA A 578 32.08 3.02 -17.04
N GLN A 579 31.21 1.99 -17.13
CA GLN A 579 30.85 1.36 -18.41
C GLN A 579 30.12 2.32 -19.37
N ALA A 580 29.45 3.34 -18.85
CA ALA A 580 28.80 4.39 -19.65
C ALA A 580 29.76 5.49 -20.11
N CYS A 581 31.00 5.51 -19.63
CA CYS A 581 32.00 6.51 -19.97
C CYS A 581 32.76 6.14 -21.26
N PRO A 582 32.63 6.88 -22.38
CA PRO A 582 33.31 6.55 -23.62
C PRO A 582 34.80 6.91 -23.61
N PHE A 583 35.31 7.48 -22.52
CA PHE A 583 36.69 7.94 -22.39
C PHE A 583 37.47 7.24 -21.28
N ASP A 584 36.88 6.18 -20.67
CA ASP A 584 37.45 5.45 -19.54
C ASP A 584 37.96 6.38 -18.42
N ALA A 585 37.21 7.49 -18.20
CA ALA A 585 37.55 8.48 -17.19
C ALA A 585 37.03 8.15 -15.79
N ILE A 586 36.28 7.07 -15.64
CA ILE A 586 35.76 6.59 -14.34
C ILE A 586 36.37 5.23 -14.07
N GLU A 587 37.12 5.15 -13.01
CA GLU A 587 37.86 3.96 -12.62
C GLU A 587 37.31 3.43 -11.29
N LYS A 588 37.40 2.11 -11.10
CA LYS A 588 37.03 1.49 -9.82
C LYS A 588 38.24 1.54 -8.90
N GLU A 589 38.03 2.06 -7.69
CA GLU A 589 39.02 2.03 -6.62
C GLU A 589 38.61 0.89 -5.65
N GLU A 590 39.51 -0.08 -5.43
CA GLU A 590 39.31 -1.10 -4.41
C GLU A 590 39.61 -0.48 -3.05
N LYS A 591 38.81 -0.85 -2.02
CA LYS A 591 38.99 -0.37 -0.64
C LYS A 591 40.20 -1.05 0.02
#